data_d388e07a31ed2aa287e19dc879e3a4e7
#
_entry.id   d388e07a31ed2aa287e19dc879e3a4e7
#
_cell.length_a   1.000
_cell.length_b   1.000
_cell.length_c   1.000
_cell.angle_alpha   90.00
_cell.angle_beta   90.00
_cell.angle_gamma   90.00
#
_symmetry.space_group_name_H-M   'P 1'
#
loop_
_entity.id
_entity.type
_entity.pdbx_description
1 polymer ?
#
loop_
_entity_poly.entity_id
_entity_poly.type
_entity_poly.pdbx_seq_one_letter_code
_entity_poly.pdbx_strand_id
1 'polypeptide(L)'
;MHFCEKKESLAAEYLLRGKSIMQQKVFHPAQTEAPCLEPLYIILKVDLQHKKHDCVYSQDHAIYEEVEKTRSYDTFINRYVTKYVYEPDQRKVKQFLSSESLREKMPGRCMERQFFYRRVDAHLFHPYVWVKAIKHIDEREHTVMITLHQEQRVSPSVLKMKQELDKKEETITRQFWDTISLLSTVLEHNQLKEADYQDQIGYYTKQIYCQLQQEYPEYGITDEEINVIAQLAPIHDIGKIRVPIEILNKNGKLTEEEWSIIREHPLVGAEMTKWFPKGKKTEKLNQYSYEICRHHHERYDGSGYPDGLKGEEIPLCAQVVGLADAYDALVSVRPYKRKITSKEAVDMILDGACGAFSEPLLHCLQTVSAKSEWIKKAV
;
A
#
# COMPACT_ATOMS: atom_id res chain seq x y z
N MET A 1 17.10 -39.01 15.81
CA MET A 1 15.75 -38.47 15.83
C MET A 1 15.14 -38.34 17.25
N HIS A 2 15.23 -39.32 18.11
CA HIS A 2 14.64 -39.25 19.48
C HIS A 2 15.24 -38.22 20.46
N PHE A 3 16.43 -37.71 20.22
CA PHE A 3 17.09 -36.71 21.09
C PHE A 3 16.66 -35.27 20.76
N CYS A 4 16.19 -35.01 19.55
CA CYS A 4 15.71 -33.70 19.13
C CYS A 4 14.31 -33.40 19.67
N GLU A 5 13.41 -34.39 19.64
CA GLU A 5 12.02 -34.25 20.14
C GLU A 5 11.91 -33.97 21.65
N LYS A 6 12.84 -34.55 22.45
CA LYS A 6 12.90 -34.28 23.90
C LYS A 6 13.38 -32.84 24.23
N LYS A 7 14.28 -32.29 23.41
CA LYS A 7 14.77 -30.89 23.58
C LYS A 7 13.72 -29.85 23.16
N GLU A 8 12.95 -30.12 22.11
CA GLU A 8 11.84 -29.26 21.70
C GLU A 8 10.69 -29.23 22.71
N SER A 9 10.41 -30.37 23.34
CA SER A 9 9.40 -30.48 24.40
C SER A 9 9.81 -29.67 25.66
N LEU A 10 11.10 -29.70 26.05
CA LEU A 10 11.62 -28.91 27.16
C LEU A 10 11.58 -27.40 26.85
N ALA A 11 11.95 -26.99 25.65
CA ALA A 11 11.89 -25.58 25.22
C ALA A 11 10.44 -25.07 25.20
N ALA A 12 9.50 -25.88 24.75
CA ALA A 12 8.07 -25.57 24.77
C ALA A 12 7.51 -25.44 26.19
N GLU A 13 7.96 -26.30 27.12
CA GLU A 13 7.53 -26.27 28.52
C GLU A 13 8.07 -25.03 29.26
N TYR A 14 9.30 -24.63 28.99
CA TYR A 14 9.89 -23.39 29.53
C TYR A 14 9.23 -22.12 28.93
N LEU A 15 8.89 -22.12 27.65
CA LEU A 15 8.11 -21.06 27.01
C LEU A 15 6.70 -20.93 27.60
N LEU A 16 6.06 -22.05 27.94
CA LEU A 16 4.74 -22.09 28.59
C LEU A 16 4.81 -21.59 30.03
N ARG A 17 5.84 -21.95 30.80
CA ARG A 17 6.06 -21.43 32.16
C ARG A 17 6.37 -19.93 32.16
N GLY A 18 7.15 -19.44 31.20
CA GLY A 18 7.39 -17.99 31.01
C GLY A 18 6.11 -17.22 30.67
N LYS A 19 5.20 -17.80 29.88
CA LYS A 19 3.88 -17.20 29.60
C LYS A 19 2.96 -17.15 30.85
N SER A 20 3.02 -18.12 31.71
CA SER A 20 2.23 -18.14 32.94
C SER A 20 2.62 -17.01 33.92
N ILE A 21 3.88 -16.61 33.94
CA ILE A 21 4.37 -15.49 34.75
C ILE A 21 3.99 -14.13 34.14
N MET A 22 3.85 -14.04 32.82
CA MET A 22 3.41 -12.81 32.12
C MET A 22 1.89 -12.57 32.24
N GLN A 23 1.06 -13.58 32.44
CA GLN A 23 -0.40 -13.42 32.52
C GLN A 23 -0.90 -12.80 33.84
N GLN A 24 -0.06 -12.56 34.83
CA GLN A 24 -0.46 -11.93 36.10
C GLN A 24 -0.30 -10.39 36.13
N LYS A 25 0.07 -9.73 35.02
CA LYS A 25 0.00 -8.26 34.92
C LYS A 25 -1.22 -7.85 34.10
N VAL A 26 -2.18 -7.24 34.77
CA VAL A 26 -3.40 -6.60 34.24
C VAL A 26 -3.07 -5.72 33.06
N PHE A 27 -3.56 -6.10 31.87
CA PHE A 27 -3.50 -5.30 30.66
C PHE A 27 -4.85 -4.61 30.43
N HIS A 28 -4.84 -3.29 30.32
CA HIS A 28 -5.96 -2.51 29.79
C HIS A 28 -6.02 -2.69 28.27
N PRO A 29 -7.22 -2.93 27.69
CA PRO A 29 -7.34 -3.16 26.25
C PRO A 29 -7.50 -1.84 25.49
N ALA A 30 -6.42 -1.38 24.87
CA ALA A 30 -6.50 -0.44 23.75
C ALA A 30 -5.28 -0.62 22.85
N GLN A 31 -5.58 -0.99 21.60
CA GLN A 31 -4.67 -1.23 20.45
C GLN A 31 -4.16 -2.66 20.29
N THR A 32 -4.91 -3.40 19.49
CA THR A 32 -4.59 -4.73 18.97
C THR A 32 -3.66 -4.62 17.76
N GLU A 33 -2.35 -4.54 17.99
CA GLU A 33 -1.39 -5.14 17.08
C GLU A 33 -0.94 -6.46 17.74
N ALA A 34 -1.08 -7.57 17.02
CA ALA A 34 -0.59 -8.86 17.46
C ALA A 34 0.89 -8.74 17.83
N PRO A 35 1.35 -9.18 19.03
CA PRO A 35 2.75 -9.10 19.38
C PRO A 35 3.52 -9.93 18.36
N CYS A 36 4.32 -9.27 17.54
CA CYS A 36 5.31 -9.91 16.70
C CYS A 36 6.23 -10.68 17.64
N LEU A 37 6.11 -12.01 17.66
CA LEU A 37 6.98 -12.88 18.44
C LEU A 37 8.40 -12.66 17.89
N GLU A 38 9.23 -11.94 18.65
CA GLU A 38 10.64 -11.75 18.31
C GLU A 38 11.26 -13.15 18.12
N PRO A 39 11.92 -13.43 16.99
CA PRO A 39 12.46 -14.75 16.74
C PRO A 39 13.51 -15.07 17.82
N LEU A 40 13.20 -16.10 18.59
CA LEU A 40 14.12 -16.65 19.59
C LEU A 40 15.30 -17.27 18.85
N TYR A 41 16.49 -16.86 19.22
CA TYR A 41 17.70 -17.17 18.51
C TYR A 41 18.58 -18.21 19.24
N ILE A 42 18.78 -18.04 20.54
CA ILE A 42 19.55 -18.95 21.40
C ILE A 42 18.94 -19.00 22.82
N ILE A 43 18.95 -20.20 23.43
CA ILE A 43 18.69 -20.40 24.85
C ILE A 43 19.90 -21.13 25.45
N LEU A 44 20.53 -20.51 26.45
CA LEU A 44 21.63 -21.10 27.23
C LEU A 44 21.15 -21.31 28.67
N LYS A 45 21.43 -22.47 29.23
CA LYS A 45 21.32 -22.76 30.67
C LYS A 45 22.72 -22.71 31.28
N VAL A 46 22.91 -21.89 32.30
CA VAL A 46 24.21 -21.72 32.99
C VAL A 46 24.08 -22.17 34.44
N ASP A 47 24.84 -23.18 34.83
CA ASP A 47 25.00 -23.61 36.20
C ASP A 47 26.03 -22.74 36.90
N LEU A 48 25.59 -21.91 37.85
CA LEU A 48 26.45 -20.99 38.59
C LEU A 48 27.38 -21.67 39.59
N GLN A 49 26.99 -22.85 40.07
CA GLN A 49 27.74 -23.60 41.07
C GLN A 49 28.96 -24.28 40.45
N HIS A 50 28.76 -24.93 39.30
CA HIS A 50 29.81 -25.71 38.64
C HIS A 50 30.48 -24.97 37.48
N LYS A 51 30.04 -23.71 37.15
CA LYS A 51 30.50 -22.89 36.03
C LYS A 51 30.36 -23.58 34.66
N LYS A 52 29.36 -24.46 34.54
CA LYS A 52 29.02 -25.17 33.30
C LYS A 52 27.90 -24.44 32.55
N HIS A 53 27.80 -24.73 31.29
CA HIS A 53 26.72 -24.21 30.44
C HIS A 53 26.28 -25.27 29.44
N ASP A 54 25.01 -25.22 29.08
CA ASP A 54 24.39 -26.07 28.10
C ASP A 54 23.59 -25.22 27.11
N CYS A 55 23.63 -25.58 25.81
CA CYS A 55 22.76 -25.00 24.83
C CYS A 55 21.44 -25.75 24.80
N VAL A 56 20.36 -25.14 25.30
CA VAL A 56 19.02 -25.72 25.27
C VAL A 56 18.43 -25.62 23.88
N TYR A 57 18.66 -24.49 23.20
CA TYR A 57 18.17 -24.23 21.85
C TYR A 57 19.11 -23.27 21.11
N SER A 58 19.35 -23.49 19.83
CA SER A 58 20.02 -22.54 18.94
C SER A 58 19.54 -22.70 17.51
N GLN A 59 19.25 -21.59 16.85
CA GLN A 59 19.00 -21.53 15.40
C GLN A 59 20.31 -21.41 14.62
N ASP A 60 21.40 -21.00 15.30
CA ASP A 60 22.72 -20.82 14.68
C ASP A 60 23.61 -22.01 15.00
N HIS A 61 23.85 -22.84 13.98
CA HIS A 61 24.65 -24.05 14.11
C HIS A 61 26.12 -23.76 14.53
N ALA A 62 26.68 -22.64 14.06
CA ALA A 62 28.06 -22.28 14.39
C ALA A 62 28.24 -21.92 15.88
N ILE A 63 27.21 -21.25 16.46
CA ILE A 63 27.20 -20.94 17.88
C ILE A 63 26.92 -22.20 18.72
N TYR A 64 26.02 -23.06 18.25
CA TYR A 64 25.77 -24.35 18.90
C TYR A 64 27.09 -25.15 19.04
N GLU A 65 27.88 -25.25 17.95
CA GLU A 65 29.16 -25.91 17.99
C GLU A 65 30.17 -25.26 18.94
N GLU A 66 30.20 -23.94 19.05
CA GLU A 66 31.08 -23.24 20.00
C GLU A 66 30.71 -23.53 21.47
N VAL A 67 29.41 -23.63 21.77
CA VAL A 67 28.93 -24.03 23.11
C VAL A 67 29.41 -25.45 23.45
N GLU A 68 29.21 -26.40 22.53
CA GLU A 68 29.60 -27.81 22.75
C GLU A 68 31.12 -28.00 22.85
N LYS A 69 31.92 -27.20 22.13
CA LYS A 69 33.40 -27.27 22.15
C LYS A 69 34.03 -26.62 23.41
N THR A 70 33.27 -25.85 24.18
CA THR A 70 33.77 -25.12 25.32
C THR A 70 33.31 -25.75 26.64
N ARG A 71 34.23 -26.08 27.54
CA ARG A 71 33.90 -26.71 28.84
C ARG A 71 33.54 -25.68 29.92
N SER A 72 33.96 -24.43 29.77
CA SER A 72 33.76 -23.36 30.74
C SER A 72 32.90 -22.24 30.14
N TYR A 73 31.92 -21.80 30.89
CA TYR A 73 31.07 -20.69 30.52
C TYR A 73 31.84 -19.41 30.20
N ASP A 74 32.80 -19.04 31.05
CA ASP A 74 33.61 -17.83 30.84
C ASP A 74 34.48 -17.93 29.57
N THR A 75 34.95 -19.12 29.22
CA THR A 75 35.66 -19.36 27.97
C THR A 75 34.74 -19.22 26.77
N PHE A 76 33.52 -19.76 26.86
CA PHE A 76 32.52 -19.60 25.83
C PHE A 76 32.15 -18.12 25.60
N ILE A 77 31.82 -17.38 26.67
CA ILE A 77 31.47 -15.96 26.56
C ILE A 77 32.61 -15.13 25.97
N ASN A 78 33.87 -15.38 26.36
CA ASN A 78 34.99 -14.68 25.77
C ASN A 78 35.10 -14.90 24.25
N ARG A 79 34.95 -16.14 23.79
CA ARG A 79 34.98 -16.48 22.37
C ARG A 79 33.78 -15.89 21.65
N TYR A 80 32.56 -16.04 22.20
CA TYR A 80 31.33 -15.48 21.65
C TYR A 80 31.45 -13.97 21.44
N VAL A 81 31.85 -13.24 22.47
CA VAL A 81 31.98 -11.79 22.42
C VAL A 81 33.01 -11.35 21.37
N THR A 82 34.19 -11.99 21.35
CA THR A 82 35.23 -11.61 20.41
C THR A 82 34.87 -11.91 18.96
N LYS A 83 34.14 -13.01 18.71
CA LYS A 83 33.85 -13.48 17.34
C LYS A 83 32.58 -12.90 16.77
N TYR A 84 31.55 -12.71 17.60
CA TYR A 84 30.21 -12.40 17.13
C TYR A 84 29.67 -11.03 17.56
N VAL A 85 30.28 -10.35 18.53
CA VAL A 85 29.79 -9.05 19.01
C VAL A 85 30.56 -7.91 18.33
N TYR A 86 29.80 -6.90 17.88
CA TYR A 86 30.38 -5.68 17.30
C TYR A 86 31.35 -5.00 18.28
N GLU A 87 32.55 -4.68 17.83
CA GLU A 87 33.66 -4.26 18.67
C GLU A 87 33.33 -3.21 19.74
N PRO A 88 32.66 -2.11 19.42
CA PRO A 88 32.28 -1.09 20.42
C PRO A 88 31.36 -1.60 21.55
N ASP A 89 30.65 -2.70 21.34
CA ASP A 89 29.73 -3.28 22.31
C ASP A 89 30.37 -4.38 23.16
N GLN A 90 31.50 -4.93 22.74
CA GLN A 90 32.16 -6.11 23.37
C GLN A 90 32.37 -5.97 24.87
N ARG A 91 32.91 -4.83 25.32
CA ARG A 91 33.19 -4.59 26.75
C ARG A 91 31.90 -4.67 27.60
N LYS A 92 30.82 -4.06 27.14
CA LYS A 92 29.54 -4.01 27.86
C LYS A 92 28.86 -5.37 27.85
N VAL A 93 28.90 -6.09 26.73
CA VAL A 93 28.34 -7.44 26.60
C VAL A 93 29.07 -8.42 27.48
N LYS A 94 30.42 -8.37 27.47
CA LYS A 94 31.24 -9.22 28.33
C LYS A 94 30.94 -8.98 29.81
N GLN A 95 30.81 -7.74 30.24
CA GLN A 95 30.43 -7.39 31.59
C GLN A 95 29.02 -7.92 31.93
N PHE A 96 28.05 -7.73 31.04
CA PHE A 96 26.67 -8.18 31.26
C PHE A 96 26.52 -9.71 31.34
N LEU A 97 27.27 -10.45 30.49
CA LEU A 97 27.21 -11.91 30.41
C LEU A 97 28.27 -12.62 31.28
N SER A 98 29.11 -11.91 32.04
CA SER A 98 30.15 -12.53 32.88
C SER A 98 29.52 -13.41 33.98
N SER A 99 30.24 -14.47 34.37
CA SER A 99 29.81 -15.35 35.48
C SER A 99 29.68 -14.58 36.81
N GLU A 100 30.42 -13.50 36.97
CA GLU A 100 30.33 -12.58 38.12
C GLU A 100 29.02 -11.79 38.10
N SER A 101 28.68 -11.19 36.96
CA SER A 101 27.40 -10.47 36.78
C SER A 101 26.18 -11.39 36.84
N LEU A 102 26.33 -12.68 36.55
CA LEU A 102 25.24 -13.64 36.70
C LEU A 102 24.96 -13.98 38.18
N ARG A 103 25.94 -13.81 39.06
CA ARG A 103 25.82 -14.04 40.53
C ARG A 103 25.30 -12.85 41.30
N GLU A 104 25.30 -11.65 40.70
CA GLU A 104 24.74 -10.46 41.35
C GLU A 104 23.26 -10.65 41.67
N LYS A 105 22.90 -10.47 42.93
CA LYS A 105 21.48 -10.46 43.33
C LYS A 105 20.76 -9.32 42.64
N MET A 106 19.61 -9.62 42.06
CA MET A 106 18.78 -8.57 41.48
C MET A 106 18.10 -7.76 42.61
N PRO A 107 18.04 -6.43 42.51
CA PRO A 107 17.35 -5.61 43.48
C PRO A 107 15.83 -5.89 43.43
N GLY A 108 15.24 -6.23 44.59
CA GLY A 108 13.82 -6.51 44.72
C GLY A 108 13.40 -7.88 44.16
N ARG A 109 12.12 -7.98 43.78
CA ARG A 109 11.54 -9.20 43.17
C ARG A 109 11.76 -9.32 41.65
N CYS A 110 12.71 -8.58 41.08
CA CYS A 110 12.95 -8.61 39.63
C CYS A 110 13.84 -9.81 39.30
N MET A 111 13.28 -10.80 38.63
CA MET A 111 13.99 -12.02 38.20
C MET A 111 14.52 -11.91 36.77
N GLU A 112 14.43 -10.74 36.14
CA GLU A 112 14.77 -10.53 34.74
C GLU A 112 15.59 -9.26 34.54
N ARG A 113 16.69 -9.35 33.78
CA ARG A 113 17.44 -8.19 33.26
C ARG A 113 17.61 -8.32 31.77
N GLN A 114 17.49 -7.20 31.07
CA GLN A 114 17.63 -7.11 29.63
C GLN A 114 18.82 -6.23 29.24
N PHE A 115 19.48 -6.60 28.14
CA PHE A 115 20.57 -5.83 27.57
C PHE A 115 20.54 -5.95 26.05
N PHE A 116 20.81 -4.85 25.33
CA PHE A 116 20.81 -4.81 23.88
C PHE A 116 22.22 -4.54 23.36
N TYR A 117 22.60 -5.27 22.32
CA TYR A 117 23.90 -5.12 21.66
C TYR A 117 23.82 -5.47 20.18
N ARG A 118 24.88 -5.14 19.44
CA ARG A 118 24.98 -5.44 18.02
C ARG A 118 25.83 -6.70 17.82
N ARG A 119 25.32 -7.62 17.04
CA ARG A 119 26.04 -8.82 16.59
C ARG A 119 26.53 -8.60 15.17
N VAL A 120 27.77 -9.00 14.88
CA VAL A 120 28.34 -9.01 13.53
C VAL A 120 27.74 -10.20 12.78
N ASP A 121 27.20 -9.94 11.60
CA ASP A 121 26.69 -10.97 10.69
C ASP A 121 27.35 -10.79 9.33
N ALA A 122 28.19 -11.75 8.94
CA ALA A 122 28.96 -11.69 7.69
C ALA A 122 28.07 -11.94 6.43
N HIS A 123 26.82 -12.38 6.61
CA HIS A 123 25.93 -12.75 5.51
C HIS A 123 24.84 -11.71 5.23
N LEU A 124 24.72 -10.64 6.05
CA LEU A 124 23.72 -9.61 5.87
C LEU A 124 24.30 -8.37 5.17
N PHE A 125 23.44 -7.68 4.43
CA PHE A 125 23.73 -6.38 3.80
C PHE A 125 24.12 -5.30 4.83
N HIS A 126 23.76 -5.49 6.11
CA HIS A 126 24.16 -4.67 7.24
C HIS A 126 25.23 -5.41 8.05
N PRO A 127 26.32 -4.73 8.47
CA PRO A 127 27.43 -5.36 9.15
C PRO A 127 27.09 -5.89 10.56
N TYR A 128 25.87 -5.69 11.04
CA TYR A 128 25.43 -6.17 12.35
C TYR A 128 23.90 -6.28 12.47
N VAL A 129 23.46 -7.16 13.35
CA VAL A 129 22.06 -7.28 13.82
C VAL A 129 21.98 -6.89 15.29
N TRP A 130 20.84 -6.35 15.72
CA TRP A 130 20.61 -6.11 17.12
C TRP A 130 20.18 -7.41 17.81
N VAL A 131 20.72 -7.64 19.01
CA VAL A 131 20.39 -8.77 19.85
C VAL A 131 19.97 -8.28 21.22
N LYS A 132 18.83 -8.77 21.68
CA LYS A 132 18.33 -8.58 23.03
C LYS A 132 18.70 -9.80 23.87
N ALA A 133 19.54 -9.62 24.87
CA ALA A 133 19.91 -10.65 25.83
C ALA A 133 19.06 -10.49 27.09
N ILE A 134 18.41 -11.56 27.52
CA ILE A 134 17.59 -11.59 28.71
C ILE A 134 18.14 -12.64 29.66
N LYS A 135 18.32 -12.29 30.92
CA LYS A 135 18.72 -13.20 31.99
C LYS A 135 17.53 -13.51 32.88
N HIS A 136 17.23 -14.78 33.06
CA HIS A 136 16.28 -15.27 34.03
C HIS A 136 17.03 -16.09 35.08
N ILE A 137 16.95 -15.68 36.34
CA ILE A 137 17.64 -16.34 37.45
C ILE A 137 16.66 -17.25 38.15
N ASP A 138 17.01 -18.53 38.32
CA ASP A 138 16.34 -19.47 39.20
C ASP A 138 17.20 -19.70 40.46
N GLU A 139 16.80 -19.06 41.55
CA GLU A 139 17.54 -19.13 42.80
C GLU A 139 17.47 -20.53 43.44
N ARG A 140 16.43 -21.34 43.12
CA ARG A 140 16.27 -22.69 43.70
C ARG A 140 17.22 -23.69 43.05
N GLU A 141 17.42 -23.56 41.74
CA GLU A 141 18.29 -24.44 40.97
C GLU A 141 19.73 -23.92 40.82
N HIS A 142 20.03 -22.74 41.36
CA HIS A 142 21.32 -22.04 41.14
C HIS A 142 21.69 -21.91 39.66
N THR A 143 20.67 -21.74 38.80
CA THR A 143 20.85 -21.66 37.35
C THR A 143 20.38 -20.33 36.81
N VAL A 144 20.97 -19.91 35.72
CA VAL A 144 20.55 -18.74 34.94
C VAL A 144 20.23 -19.18 33.52
N MET A 145 19.03 -18.85 33.07
CA MET A 145 18.66 -18.97 31.68
C MET A 145 18.99 -17.67 30.97
N ILE A 146 19.77 -17.76 29.89
CA ILE A 146 20.07 -16.62 29.03
C ILE A 146 19.40 -16.87 27.68
N THR A 147 18.47 -16.00 27.33
CA THR A 147 17.82 -16.02 26.02
C THR A 147 18.34 -14.87 25.17
N LEU A 148 18.74 -15.17 23.94
CA LEU A 148 19.13 -14.18 22.96
C LEU A 148 18.06 -14.13 21.87
N HIS A 149 17.53 -12.93 21.62
CA HIS A 149 16.52 -12.67 20.60
C HIS A 149 17.09 -11.74 19.55
N GLN A 150 16.87 -12.08 18.29
CA GLN A 150 17.21 -11.17 17.20
C GLN A 150 16.15 -10.09 17.12
N GLU A 151 16.53 -8.84 17.38
CA GLU A 151 15.64 -7.70 17.34
C GLU A 151 15.81 -6.94 16.01
N GLN A 152 14.73 -6.76 15.27
CA GLN A 152 14.74 -5.91 14.09
C GLN A 152 14.71 -4.43 14.51
N ARG A 153 15.81 -3.92 15.01
CA ARG A 153 15.95 -2.47 15.23
C ARG A 153 16.37 -1.81 13.94
N VAL A 154 15.48 -1.05 13.37
CA VAL A 154 15.82 -0.16 12.26
C VAL A 154 16.72 0.94 12.80
N SER A 155 17.89 1.13 12.19
CA SER A 155 18.81 2.21 12.55
C SER A 155 18.07 3.56 12.51
N PRO A 156 18.33 4.49 13.46
CA PRO A 156 17.74 5.83 13.43
C PRO A 156 17.91 6.55 12.09
N SER A 157 19.03 6.33 11.41
CA SER A 157 19.26 6.87 10.06
C SER A 157 18.32 6.26 9.01
N VAL A 158 18.08 4.95 9.04
CA VAL A 158 17.14 4.27 8.14
C VAL A 158 15.71 4.71 8.43
N LEU A 159 15.33 4.87 9.70
CA LEU A 159 14.03 5.39 10.07
C LEU A 159 13.82 6.82 9.56
N LYS A 160 14.84 7.68 9.70
CA LYS A 160 14.82 9.05 9.18
C LYS A 160 14.71 9.07 7.66
N MET A 161 15.49 8.23 6.96
CA MET A 161 15.41 8.09 5.50
C MET A 161 14.01 7.62 5.05
N LYS A 162 13.42 6.68 5.76
CA LYS A 162 12.04 6.23 5.49
C LYS A 162 11.04 7.37 5.65
N GLN A 163 11.13 8.15 6.74
CA GLN A 163 10.27 9.31 6.96
C GLN A 163 10.44 10.39 5.88
N GLU A 164 11.67 10.64 5.43
CA GLU A 164 11.96 11.56 4.33
C GLU A 164 11.39 11.06 3.01
N LEU A 165 11.48 9.74 2.76
CA LEU A 165 10.89 9.11 1.58
C LEU A 165 9.36 9.23 1.59
N ASP A 166 8.73 8.90 2.71
CA ASP A 166 7.27 9.00 2.88
C ASP A 166 6.77 10.44 2.63
N LYS A 167 7.49 11.45 3.16
CA LYS A 167 7.19 12.88 2.92
C LYS A 167 7.34 13.27 1.45
N LYS A 168 8.35 12.74 0.75
CA LYS A 168 8.53 12.98 -0.69
C LYS A 168 7.37 12.37 -1.49
N GLU A 169 6.98 11.15 -1.19
CA GLU A 169 5.84 10.48 -1.83
C GLU A 169 4.53 11.25 -1.61
N GLU A 170 4.28 11.75 -0.40
CA GLU A 170 3.13 12.60 -0.11
C GLU A 170 3.16 13.91 -0.91
N THR A 171 4.34 14.51 -1.04
CA THR A 171 4.52 15.74 -1.84
C THR A 171 4.24 15.48 -3.31
N ILE A 172 4.76 14.39 -3.88
CA ILE A 172 4.53 13.99 -5.27
C ILE A 172 3.03 13.74 -5.50
N THR A 173 2.38 13.03 -4.61
CA THR A 173 0.94 12.75 -4.71
C THR A 173 0.12 14.04 -4.68
N ARG A 174 0.46 14.98 -3.79
CA ARG A 174 -0.20 16.29 -3.75
C ARG A 174 0.02 17.06 -5.05
N GLN A 175 1.25 17.16 -5.54
CA GLN A 175 1.55 17.81 -6.82
C GLN A 175 0.79 17.19 -7.98
N PHE A 176 0.59 15.87 -7.97
CA PHE A 176 -0.24 15.19 -8.96
C PHE A 176 -1.67 15.75 -8.95
N TRP A 177 -2.34 15.79 -7.79
CA TRP A 177 -3.70 16.30 -7.68
C TRP A 177 -3.81 17.78 -7.99
N ASP A 178 -2.84 18.60 -7.57
CA ASP A 178 -2.77 20.02 -7.92
C ASP A 178 -2.68 20.20 -9.45
N THR A 179 -1.89 19.36 -10.14
CA THR A 179 -1.78 19.36 -11.59
C THR A 179 -3.10 18.98 -12.27
N ILE A 180 -3.77 17.92 -11.80
CA ILE A 180 -5.09 17.50 -12.32
C ILE A 180 -6.10 18.64 -12.17
N SER A 181 -6.18 19.25 -10.99
CA SER A 181 -7.11 20.35 -10.72
C SER A 181 -6.86 21.57 -11.62
N LEU A 182 -5.59 21.95 -11.81
CA LEU A 182 -5.23 23.04 -12.71
C LEU A 182 -5.62 22.74 -14.15
N LEU A 183 -5.34 21.53 -14.64
CA LEU A 183 -5.65 21.14 -16.01
C LEU A 183 -7.16 21.09 -16.24
N SER A 184 -7.93 20.60 -15.31
CA SER A 184 -9.41 20.61 -15.37
C SER A 184 -9.93 22.05 -15.49
N THR A 185 -9.42 22.97 -14.65
CA THR A 185 -9.80 24.40 -14.70
C THR A 185 -9.46 25.04 -16.05
N VAL A 186 -8.30 24.73 -16.62
CA VAL A 186 -7.89 25.28 -17.94
C VAL A 186 -8.82 24.77 -19.05
N LEU A 187 -9.20 23.49 -19.01
CA LEU A 187 -10.13 22.91 -20.00
C LEU A 187 -11.51 23.56 -19.93
N GLU A 188 -12.05 23.79 -18.73
CA GLU A 188 -13.32 24.45 -18.52
C GLU A 188 -13.33 25.86 -19.11
N HIS A 189 -12.26 26.62 -18.88
CA HIS A 189 -12.12 28.00 -19.38
C HIS A 189 -12.09 28.08 -20.92
N ASN A 190 -11.48 27.08 -21.57
CA ASN A 190 -11.37 27.05 -23.03
C ASN A 190 -12.65 26.60 -23.75
N GLN A 191 -13.60 25.97 -23.05
CA GLN A 191 -14.82 25.43 -23.67
C GLN A 191 -16.05 26.36 -23.59
N LEU A 192 -15.92 27.62 -23.12
CA LEU A 192 -17.03 28.59 -22.94
C LEU A 192 -18.23 28.00 -22.15
N LYS A 193 -17.95 27.05 -21.24
CA LYS A 193 -18.98 26.48 -20.37
C LYS A 193 -19.20 27.40 -19.18
N GLU A 194 -20.44 27.64 -18.79
CA GLU A 194 -20.77 28.44 -17.61
C GLU A 194 -20.20 27.81 -16.34
N ALA A 195 -19.81 28.67 -15.37
CA ALA A 195 -19.02 28.30 -14.19
C ALA A 195 -19.63 27.26 -13.21
N ASP A 196 -20.86 26.83 -13.42
CA ASP A 196 -21.52 25.81 -12.58
C ASP A 196 -21.26 24.35 -13.01
N TYR A 197 -20.39 24.15 -13.99
CA TYR A 197 -20.13 22.84 -14.61
C TYR A 197 -19.08 21.98 -13.89
N GLN A 198 -18.48 22.51 -12.81
CA GLN A 198 -17.49 21.79 -12.05
C GLN A 198 -18.08 20.49 -11.49
N ASP A 199 -17.54 19.35 -11.91
CA ASP A 199 -17.73 18.06 -11.28
C ASP A 199 -18.89 17.16 -11.76
N GLN A 200 -19.58 17.49 -12.86
CA GLN A 200 -20.67 16.61 -13.32
C GLN A 200 -20.15 15.26 -13.82
N ILE A 201 -19.08 15.25 -14.64
CA ILE A 201 -18.51 14.01 -15.16
C ILE A 201 -17.97 13.10 -14.05
N GLY A 202 -17.27 13.68 -13.06
CA GLY A 202 -16.81 12.96 -11.88
C GLY A 202 -17.97 12.38 -11.06
N TYR A 203 -19.03 13.15 -10.88
CA TYR A 203 -20.24 12.68 -10.20
C TYR A 203 -20.90 11.52 -10.93
N TYR A 204 -21.14 11.62 -12.24
CA TYR A 204 -21.76 10.55 -13.04
C TYR A 204 -20.89 9.30 -13.03
N THR A 205 -19.58 9.45 -13.23
CA THR A 205 -18.60 8.36 -13.13
C THR A 205 -18.71 7.65 -11.79
N LYS A 206 -18.72 8.40 -10.69
CA LYS A 206 -18.83 7.83 -9.33
C LYS A 206 -20.12 7.04 -9.13
N GLN A 207 -21.25 7.59 -9.56
CA GLN A 207 -22.55 6.92 -9.36
C GLN A 207 -22.64 5.62 -10.16
N ILE A 208 -22.17 5.61 -11.41
CA ILE A 208 -22.14 4.41 -12.25
C ILE A 208 -21.21 3.35 -11.62
N TYR A 209 -20.01 3.76 -11.17
CA TYR A 209 -19.08 2.85 -10.51
C TYR A 209 -19.61 2.27 -9.20
N CYS A 210 -20.25 3.08 -8.35
CA CYS A 210 -20.87 2.60 -7.12
C CYS A 210 -21.97 1.56 -7.40
N GLN A 211 -22.75 1.78 -8.45
CA GLN A 211 -23.80 0.83 -8.85
C GLN A 211 -23.18 -0.47 -9.39
N LEU A 212 -22.13 -0.36 -10.21
CA LEU A 212 -21.41 -1.51 -10.76
C LEU A 212 -20.78 -2.34 -9.64
N GLN A 213 -20.17 -1.71 -8.64
CA GLN A 213 -19.60 -2.39 -7.46
C GLN A 213 -20.66 -3.18 -6.69
N GLN A 214 -21.89 -2.63 -6.56
CA GLN A 214 -22.96 -3.25 -5.80
C GLN A 214 -23.59 -4.42 -6.52
N GLU A 215 -23.82 -4.31 -7.81
CA GLU A 215 -24.55 -5.31 -8.60
C GLU A 215 -23.64 -6.37 -9.23
N TYR A 216 -22.38 -6.05 -9.45
CA TYR A 216 -21.41 -6.90 -10.13
C TYR A 216 -20.10 -7.04 -9.32
N PRO A 217 -20.13 -7.72 -8.16
CA PRO A 217 -18.98 -7.83 -7.26
C PRO A 217 -17.78 -8.56 -7.89
N GLU A 218 -18.00 -9.29 -8.97
CA GLU A 218 -16.93 -9.98 -9.73
C GLU A 218 -15.90 -9.04 -10.35
N TYR A 219 -16.25 -7.75 -10.56
CA TYR A 219 -15.29 -6.76 -11.02
C TYR A 219 -14.24 -6.38 -9.96
N GLY A 220 -14.46 -6.75 -8.68
CA GLY A 220 -13.51 -6.51 -7.60
C GLY A 220 -13.19 -5.03 -7.32
N ILE A 221 -14.11 -4.13 -7.65
CA ILE A 221 -13.97 -2.67 -7.54
C ILE A 221 -13.87 -2.25 -6.07
N THR A 222 -12.92 -1.37 -5.74
CA THR A 222 -12.75 -0.82 -4.39
C THR A 222 -13.25 0.62 -4.29
N ASP A 223 -13.64 1.05 -3.07
CA ASP A 223 -14.04 2.45 -2.82
C ASP A 223 -12.92 3.45 -3.14
N GLU A 224 -11.66 3.06 -2.93
CA GLU A 224 -10.49 3.87 -3.29
C GLU A 224 -10.44 4.07 -4.81
N GLU A 225 -10.62 2.99 -5.58
CA GLU A 225 -10.64 3.05 -7.04
C GLU A 225 -11.77 3.95 -7.57
N ILE A 226 -12.98 3.81 -7.04
CA ILE A 226 -14.13 4.65 -7.40
C ILE A 226 -13.78 6.14 -7.20
N ASN A 227 -13.24 6.49 -6.02
CA ASN A 227 -12.93 7.88 -5.70
C ASN A 227 -11.82 8.43 -6.59
N VAL A 228 -10.78 7.63 -6.86
CA VAL A 228 -9.67 8.02 -7.73
C VAL A 228 -10.15 8.28 -9.16
N ILE A 229 -10.90 7.35 -9.75
CA ILE A 229 -11.36 7.46 -11.13
C ILE A 229 -12.35 8.61 -11.28
N ALA A 230 -13.25 8.82 -10.33
CA ALA A 230 -14.16 9.96 -10.33
C ALA A 230 -13.41 11.31 -10.31
N GLN A 231 -12.30 11.41 -9.57
CA GLN A 231 -11.46 12.61 -9.54
C GLN A 231 -10.63 12.79 -10.83
N LEU A 232 -10.30 11.69 -11.52
CA LEU A 232 -9.56 11.73 -12.79
C LEU A 232 -10.48 11.93 -14.01
N ALA A 233 -11.77 11.60 -13.91
CA ALA A 233 -12.69 11.70 -15.04
C ALA A 233 -12.68 13.07 -15.78
N PRO A 234 -12.54 14.23 -15.08
CA PRO A 234 -12.50 15.54 -15.77
C PRO A 234 -11.39 15.71 -16.77
N ILE A 235 -10.27 14.96 -16.65
CA ILE A 235 -9.13 15.12 -17.58
C ILE A 235 -9.26 14.31 -18.87
N HIS A 236 -10.32 13.55 -19.09
CA HIS A 236 -10.50 12.71 -20.30
C HIS A 236 -10.25 13.51 -21.59
N ASP A 237 -10.66 14.76 -21.61
CA ASP A 237 -10.63 15.69 -22.72
C ASP A 237 -9.41 16.61 -22.76
N ILE A 238 -8.37 16.41 -21.90
CA ILE A 238 -7.22 17.32 -21.77
C ILE A 238 -6.49 17.55 -23.12
N GLY A 239 -6.50 16.56 -24.01
CA GLY A 239 -5.90 16.67 -25.31
C GLY A 239 -6.56 17.69 -26.26
N LYS A 240 -7.78 18.13 -25.95
CA LYS A 240 -8.47 19.20 -26.71
C LYS A 240 -7.75 20.55 -26.66
N ILE A 241 -6.78 20.71 -25.75
CA ILE A 241 -5.90 21.90 -25.72
C ILE A 241 -5.13 22.11 -27.02
N ARG A 242 -4.94 21.06 -27.82
CA ARG A 242 -4.29 21.15 -29.14
C ARG A 242 -5.26 21.37 -30.28
N VAL A 243 -6.55 21.30 -30.06
CA VAL A 243 -7.56 21.54 -31.10
C VAL A 243 -7.74 23.05 -31.27
N PRO A 244 -7.68 23.60 -32.50
CA PRO A 244 -7.91 25.02 -32.75
C PRO A 244 -9.28 25.45 -32.17
N ILE A 245 -9.31 26.60 -31.51
CA ILE A 245 -10.51 27.13 -30.84
C ILE A 245 -11.66 27.38 -31.82
N GLU A 246 -11.33 27.72 -33.05
CA GLU A 246 -12.26 27.96 -34.19
C GLU A 246 -13.02 26.66 -34.53
N ILE A 247 -12.36 25.49 -34.41
CA ILE A 247 -12.99 24.20 -34.64
C ILE A 247 -13.84 23.82 -33.45
N LEU A 248 -13.35 23.99 -32.20
CA LEU A 248 -14.10 23.65 -30.98
C LEU A 248 -15.39 24.46 -30.86
N ASN A 249 -15.36 25.75 -31.22
CA ASN A 249 -16.47 26.69 -31.09
C ASN A 249 -17.21 26.91 -32.41
N LYS A 250 -17.01 26.06 -33.42
CA LYS A 250 -17.67 26.21 -34.72
C LYS A 250 -19.17 26.10 -34.61
N ASN A 251 -19.86 27.16 -35.10
CA ASN A 251 -21.28 27.13 -35.26
C ASN A 251 -21.66 26.38 -36.52
N GLY A 252 -22.04 25.11 -36.40
CA GLY A 252 -22.47 24.28 -37.52
C GLY A 252 -21.82 22.90 -37.54
N LYS A 253 -22.04 22.19 -38.66
CA LYS A 253 -21.43 20.85 -38.83
C LYS A 253 -19.95 20.95 -39.09
N LEU A 254 -19.18 20.07 -38.45
CA LEU A 254 -17.77 19.89 -38.71
C LEU A 254 -17.55 19.17 -40.04
N THR A 255 -16.47 19.52 -40.75
CA THR A 255 -16.00 18.75 -41.92
C THR A 255 -15.30 17.47 -41.45
N GLU A 256 -15.03 16.55 -42.39
CA GLU A 256 -14.27 15.33 -42.06
C GLU A 256 -12.82 15.65 -41.62
N GLU A 257 -12.22 16.67 -42.17
CA GLU A 257 -10.89 17.15 -41.77
C GLU A 257 -10.91 17.70 -40.34
N GLU A 258 -11.92 18.50 -39.98
CA GLU A 258 -12.10 19.05 -38.64
C GLU A 258 -12.36 17.93 -37.62
N TRP A 259 -13.19 16.94 -37.99
CA TRP A 259 -13.41 15.75 -37.20
C TRP A 259 -12.13 14.94 -36.99
N SER A 260 -11.28 14.81 -38.02
CA SER A 260 -9.99 14.14 -37.91
C SER A 260 -9.10 14.80 -36.84
N ILE A 261 -9.07 16.15 -36.83
CA ILE A 261 -8.31 16.92 -35.83
C ILE A 261 -8.83 16.68 -34.42
N ILE A 262 -10.16 16.70 -34.24
CA ILE A 262 -10.77 16.46 -32.94
C ILE A 262 -10.50 15.03 -32.44
N ARG A 263 -10.57 14.03 -33.33
CA ARG A 263 -10.30 12.62 -32.99
C ARG A 263 -8.88 12.33 -32.53
N GLU A 264 -7.94 13.27 -32.69
CA GLU A 264 -6.59 13.13 -32.15
C GLU A 264 -6.50 13.43 -30.65
N HIS A 265 -7.51 14.09 -30.01
CA HIS A 265 -7.37 14.51 -28.62
C HIS A 265 -7.16 13.34 -27.63
N PRO A 266 -7.67 12.12 -27.80
CA PRO A 266 -7.36 11.01 -26.91
C PRO A 266 -5.88 10.63 -26.91
N LEU A 267 -5.27 10.62 -28.10
CA LEU A 267 -3.84 10.37 -28.27
C LEU A 267 -3.00 11.48 -27.63
N VAL A 268 -3.38 12.72 -27.86
CA VAL A 268 -2.70 13.90 -27.28
C VAL A 268 -2.83 13.89 -25.77
N GLY A 269 -4.04 13.63 -25.24
CA GLY A 269 -4.28 13.55 -23.79
C GLY A 269 -3.44 12.47 -23.14
N ALA A 270 -3.43 11.27 -23.72
CA ALA A 270 -2.59 10.17 -23.28
C ALA A 270 -1.08 10.52 -23.29
N GLU A 271 -0.61 11.24 -24.30
CA GLU A 271 0.78 11.70 -24.35
C GLU A 271 1.09 12.69 -23.22
N MET A 272 0.14 13.58 -22.91
CA MET A 272 0.30 14.57 -21.83
C MET A 272 0.43 13.92 -20.44
N THR A 273 -0.22 12.79 -20.19
CA THR A 273 -0.10 12.08 -18.91
C THR A 273 1.31 11.58 -18.62
N LYS A 274 2.17 11.43 -19.62
CA LYS A 274 3.59 11.06 -19.44
C LYS A 274 4.38 12.08 -18.63
N TRP A 275 3.92 13.33 -18.56
CA TRP A 275 4.54 14.43 -17.84
C TRP A 275 4.01 14.58 -16.42
N PHE A 276 3.04 13.77 -16.02
CA PHE A 276 2.51 13.82 -14.66
C PHE A 276 3.57 13.38 -13.64
N PRO A 277 3.51 13.89 -12.40
CA PRO A 277 4.45 13.53 -11.35
C PRO A 277 4.53 12.01 -11.14
N LYS A 278 5.76 11.48 -11.08
CA LYS A 278 6.02 10.04 -10.97
C LYS A 278 6.56 9.69 -9.60
N GLY A 279 5.87 8.78 -8.93
CA GLY A 279 6.24 8.20 -7.64
C GLY A 279 5.54 6.86 -7.47
N LYS A 280 5.92 6.10 -6.49
CA LYS A 280 5.33 4.78 -6.24
C LYS A 280 3.80 4.85 -6.03
N LYS A 281 3.34 5.86 -5.28
CA LYS A 281 1.91 6.07 -5.02
C LYS A 281 1.14 6.63 -6.22
N THR A 282 1.82 7.26 -7.19
CA THR A 282 1.18 7.84 -8.39
C THR A 282 1.23 6.93 -9.60
N GLU A 283 1.86 5.76 -9.53
CA GLU A 283 1.96 4.82 -10.65
C GLU A 283 0.57 4.41 -11.17
N LYS A 284 -0.30 3.96 -10.27
CA LYS A 284 -1.69 3.57 -10.60
C LYS A 284 -2.54 4.78 -11.06
N LEU A 285 -2.32 5.95 -10.47
CA LEU A 285 -2.99 7.20 -10.89
C LEU A 285 -2.60 7.57 -12.33
N ASN A 286 -1.32 7.48 -12.66
CA ASN A 286 -0.80 7.74 -14.01
C ASN A 286 -1.38 6.73 -15.03
N GLN A 287 -1.49 5.47 -14.66
CA GLN A 287 -2.09 4.44 -15.50
C GLN A 287 -3.56 4.78 -15.80
N TYR A 288 -4.39 5.05 -14.78
CA TYR A 288 -5.78 5.42 -14.98
C TYR A 288 -5.93 6.70 -15.80
N SER A 289 -5.09 7.72 -15.55
CA SER A 289 -5.09 8.95 -16.33
C SER A 289 -4.84 8.68 -17.81
N TYR A 290 -3.85 7.84 -18.12
CA TYR A 290 -3.53 7.44 -19.48
C TYR A 290 -4.70 6.69 -20.14
N GLU A 291 -5.24 5.69 -19.47
CA GLU A 291 -6.33 4.84 -19.96
C GLU A 291 -7.60 5.65 -20.22
N ILE A 292 -7.97 6.52 -19.29
CA ILE A 292 -9.14 7.42 -19.42
C ILE A 292 -8.94 8.36 -20.61
N CYS A 293 -7.83 9.08 -20.69
CA CYS A 293 -7.58 10.01 -21.80
C CYS A 293 -7.57 9.30 -23.14
N ARG A 294 -6.95 8.11 -23.23
CA ARG A 294 -6.77 7.42 -24.51
C ARG A 294 -8.01 6.72 -24.99
N HIS A 295 -8.77 6.08 -24.06
CA HIS A 295 -9.77 5.08 -24.45
C HIS A 295 -11.22 5.46 -24.15
N HIS A 296 -11.56 6.65 -23.64
CA HIS A 296 -12.92 7.03 -23.31
C HIS A 296 -13.86 7.11 -24.55
N HIS A 297 -13.31 7.20 -25.75
CA HIS A 297 -14.04 7.13 -27.02
C HIS A 297 -14.04 5.75 -27.65
N GLU A 298 -13.45 4.75 -27.05
CA GLU A 298 -13.65 3.36 -27.47
C GLU A 298 -15.09 2.91 -27.25
N ARG A 299 -15.54 1.98 -28.06
CA ARG A 299 -16.89 1.44 -28.00
C ARG A 299 -16.83 -0.08 -27.92
N TYR A 300 -17.74 -0.67 -27.14
CA TYR A 300 -17.70 -2.09 -26.78
C TYR A 300 -17.73 -3.03 -28.00
N ASP A 301 -18.31 -2.59 -29.13
CA ASP A 301 -18.34 -3.30 -30.39
C ASP A 301 -17.07 -3.12 -31.26
N GLY A 302 -16.11 -2.29 -30.83
CA GLY A 302 -14.89 -1.97 -31.56
C GLY A 302 -15.05 -0.87 -32.59
N SER A 303 -16.20 -0.17 -32.66
CA SER A 303 -16.43 0.96 -33.57
C SER A 303 -15.81 2.28 -33.09
N GLY A 304 -15.22 2.28 -31.88
CA GLY A 304 -14.60 3.44 -31.27
C GLY A 304 -13.25 3.82 -31.81
N TYR A 305 -12.59 4.75 -31.17
CA TYR A 305 -11.25 5.25 -31.51
C TYR A 305 -10.47 5.62 -30.24
N PRO A 306 -9.13 5.69 -30.24
CA PRO A 306 -8.22 5.67 -31.40
C PRO A 306 -7.73 4.27 -31.81
N ASP A 307 -7.85 3.27 -30.93
CA ASP A 307 -7.20 1.96 -31.12
C ASP A 307 -8.18 0.89 -31.64
N GLY A 308 -9.50 1.14 -31.60
CA GLY A 308 -10.54 0.21 -32.03
C GLY A 308 -10.63 -1.01 -31.11
N LEU A 309 -10.40 -0.82 -29.80
CA LEU A 309 -10.51 -1.86 -28.79
C LEU A 309 -11.93 -2.39 -28.68
N LYS A 310 -12.08 -3.68 -28.38
CA LYS A 310 -13.38 -4.34 -28.33
C LYS A 310 -13.61 -5.09 -27.01
N GLY A 311 -14.82 -4.98 -26.50
CA GLY A 311 -15.21 -5.69 -25.27
C GLY A 311 -14.32 -5.31 -24.08
N GLU A 312 -13.84 -6.31 -23.38
CA GLU A 312 -13.00 -6.16 -22.19
C GLU A 312 -11.53 -5.76 -22.48
N GLU A 313 -11.14 -5.60 -23.74
CA GLU A 313 -9.87 -4.96 -24.10
C GLU A 313 -9.88 -3.48 -23.71
N ILE A 314 -11.07 -2.87 -23.60
CA ILE A 314 -11.23 -1.49 -23.16
C ILE A 314 -11.08 -1.45 -21.64
N PRO A 315 -10.13 -0.70 -21.06
CA PRO A 315 -10.02 -0.55 -19.62
C PRO A 315 -11.32 -0.11 -18.97
N LEU A 316 -11.74 -0.75 -17.87
CA LEU A 316 -13.01 -0.47 -17.21
C LEU A 316 -13.19 1.01 -16.86
N CYS A 317 -12.12 1.67 -16.39
CA CYS A 317 -12.15 3.10 -16.11
C CYS A 317 -12.52 3.95 -17.33
N ALA A 318 -12.02 3.58 -18.49
CA ALA A 318 -12.34 4.27 -19.74
C ALA A 318 -13.77 3.97 -20.22
N GLN A 319 -14.24 2.72 -20.05
CA GLN A 319 -15.63 2.37 -20.38
C GLN A 319 -16.62 3.20 -19.55
N VAL A 320 -16.40 3.31 -18.23
CA VAL A 320 -17.31 4.05 -17.32
C VAL A 320 -17.24 5.56 -17.60
N VAL A 321 -16.04 6.12 -17.78
CA VAL A 321 -15.89 7.56 -18.09
C VAL A 321 -16.49 7.86 -19.45
N GLY A 322 -16.29 7.01 -20.47
CA GLY A 322 -16.88 7.18 -21.80
C GLY A 322 -18.42 7.12 -21.79
N LEU A 323 -19.02 6.29 -20.93
CA LEU A 323 -20.48 6.27 -20.74
C LEU A 323 -20.96 7.55 -20.02
N ALA A 324 -20.24 7.99 -18.98
CA ALA A 324 -20.55 9.22 -18.27
C ALA A 324 -20.43 10.46 -19.16
N ASP A 325 -19.40 10.53 -20.03
CA ASP A 325 -19.24 11.60 -21.03
C ASP A 325 -20.38 11.59 -22.05
N ALA A 326 -20.75 10.43 -22.57
CA ALA A 326 -21.87 10.30 -23.50
C ALA A 326 -23.18 10.81 -22.89
N TYR A 327 -23.43 10.46 -21.61
CA TYR A 327 -24.61 10.94 -20.90
C TYR A 327 -24.53 12.46 -20.66
N ASP A 328 -23.41 12.97 -20.16
CA ASP A 328 -23.21 14.40 -19.92
C ASP A 328 -23.38 15.22 -21.20
N ALA A 329 -22.81 14.75 -22.30
CA ALA A 329 -22.95 15.41 -23.60
C ALA A 329 -24.38 15.50 -24.07
N LEU A 330 -25.28 14.59 -23.66
CA LEU A 330 -26.69 14.62 -23.99
C LEU A 330 -27.52 15.57 -23.13
N VAL A 331 -27.30 15.58 -21.80
CA VAL A 331 -28.11 16.39 -20.86
C VAL A 331 -27.61 17.81 -20.70
N SER A 332 -26.36 18.08 -21.02
CA SER A 332 -25.73 19.40 -20.92
C SER A 332 -26.38 20.39 -21.87
N VAL A 333 -26.71 21.56 -21.32
CA VAL A 333 -27.25 22.70 -22.12
C VAL A 333 -26.13 23.26 -23.00
N ARG A 334 -26.34 23.29 -24.31
CA ARG A 334 -25.45 23.95 -25.27
C ARG A 334 -26.28 24.99 -26.05
N PRO A 335 -25.66 26.13 -26.44
CA PRO A 335 -26.40 27.24 -27.09
C PRO A 335 -27.24 26.84 -28.30
N TYR A 336 -26.93 25.69 -28.91
CA TYR A 336 -27.56 25.25 -30.18
C TYR A 336 -28.28 23.90 -30.07
N LYS A 337 -28.46 23.35 -28.82
CA LYS A 337 -29.05 22.05 -28.61
C LYS A 337 -30.32 22.17 -27.75
N ARG A 338 -31.43 21.54 -28.19
CA ARG A 338 -32.60 21.36 -27.35
C ARG A 338 -32.18 20.66 -26.04
N LYS A 339 -32.68 21.14 -24.90
CA LYS A 339 -32.56 20.46 -23.62
C LYS A 339 -33.16 19.07 -23.71
N ILE A 340 -32.40 18.03 -23.46
CA ILE A 340 -32.80 16.63 -23.43
C ILE A 340 -33.00 16.25 -21.96
N THR A 341 -34.10 15.61 -21.62
CA THR A 341 -34.33 15.13 -20.26
C THR A 341 -33.40 13.95 -19.93
N SER A 342 -33.17 13.71 -18.66
CA SER A 342 -32.37 12.55 -18.20
C SER A 342 -32.89 11.24 -18.78
N LYS A 343 -34.23 11.06 -18.82
CA LYS A 343 -34.85 9.87 -19.37
C LYS A 343 -34.61 9.73 -20.87
N GLU A 344 -34.83 10.80 -21.65
CA GLU A 344 -34.57 10.79 -23.09
C GLU A 344 -33.10 10.47 -23.39
N ALA A 345 -32.14 11.01 -22.58
CA ALA A 345 -30.72 10.74 -22.75
C ALA A 345 -30.38 9.26 -22.50
N VAL A 346 -30.93 8.66 -21.46
CA VAL A 346 -30.77 7.24 -21.17
C VAL A 346 -31.35 6.38 -22.28
N ASP A 347 -32.60 6.67 -22.73
CA ASP A 347 -33.25 5.93 -23.81
C ASP A 347 -32.40 5.98 -25.10
N MET A 348 -31.82 7.15 -25.44
CA MET A 348 -30.93 7.31 -26.59
C MET A 348 -29.64 6.48 -26.47
N ILE A 349 -29.06 6.42 -25.29
CA ILE A 349 -27.85 5.61 -25.05
C ILE A 349 -28.16 4.10 -25.16
N LEU A 350 -29.31 3.66 -24.59
CA LEU A 350 -29.76 2.28 -24.68
C LEU A 350 -30.07 1.87 -26.14
N ASP A 351 -30.59 2.79 -26.95
CA ASP A 351 -30.83 2.60 -28.39
C ASP A 351 -29.55 2.65 -29.23
N GLY A 352 -28.36 2.84 -28.61
CA GLY A 352 -27.09 2.87 -29.30
C GLY A 352 -26.73 4.16 -30.03
N ALA A 353 -27.45 5.27 -29.80
CA ALA A 353 -27.21 6.56 -30.46
C ALA A 353 -25.80 7.14 -30.15
N CYS A 354 -25.18 6.72 -29.05
CA CYS A 354 -23.82 7.15 -28.60
C CYS A 354 -22.75 6.06 -28.79
N GLY A 355 -23.05 5.01 -29.56
CA GLY A 355 -22.22 3.81 -29.73
C GLY A 355 -22.56 2.72 -28.71
N ALA A 356 -21.88 1.59 -28.82
CA ALA A 356 -22.12 0.43 -27.98
C ALA A 356 -21.37 0.52 -26.63
N PHE A 357 -22.05 0.19 -25.56
CA PHE A 357 -21.49 0.02 -24.21
C PHE A 357 -21.79 -1.39 -23.70
N SER A 358 -21.09 -1.84 -22.66
CA SER A 358 -21.33 -3.15 -22.06
C SER A 358 -22.70 -3.21 -21.38
N GLU A 359 -23.33 -4.37 -21.40
CA GLU A 359 -24.67 -4.57 -20.82
C GLU A 359 -24.71 -4.26 -19.31
N PRO A 360 -23.71 -4.65 -18.49
CA PRO A 360 -23.65 -4.23 -17.09
C PRO A 360 -23.63 -2.72 -16.90
N LEU A 361 -22.89 -1.99 -17.73
CA LEU A 361 -22.81 -0.52 -17.61
C LEU A 361 -24.11 0.16 -18.02
N LEU A 362 -24.77 -0.32 -19.08
CA LEU A 362 -26.09 0.18 -19.49
C LEU A 362 -27.15 -0.05 -18.40
N HIS A 363 -27.13 -1.22 -17.76
CA HIS A 363 -27.99 -1.52 -16.63
C HIS A 363 -27.73 -0.60 -15.43
N CYS A 364 -26.46 -0.37 -15.09
CA CYS A 364 -26.09 0.56 -14.02
C CYS A 364 -26.55 1.99 -14.32
N LEU A 365 -26.36 2.49 -15.56
CA LEU A 365 -26.83 3.82 -15.96
C LEU A 365 -28.35 3.94 -15.81
N GLN A 366 -29.11 2.95 -16.26
CA GLN A 366 -30.56 2.91 -16.14
C GLN A 366 -30.99 2.97 -14.67
N THR A 367 -30.34 2.18 -13.80
CA THR A 367 -30.65 2.12 -12.37
C THR A 367 -30.32 3.44 -11.66
N VAL A 368 -29.15 4.05 -11.89
CA VAL A 368 -28.77 5.29 -11.21
C VAL A 368 -29.58 6.49 -11.72
N SER A 369 -29.93 6.53 -13.00
CA SER A 369 -30.66 7.64 -13.60
C SER A 369 -32.10 7.76 -13.07
N ALA A 370 -32.66 6.69 -12.51
CA ALA A 370 -33.99 6.69 -11.87
C ALA A 370 -33.96 7.30 -10.45
N LYS A 371 -32.77 7.51 -9.86
CA LYS A 371 -32.60 8.07 -8.50
C LYS A 371 -32.84 9.59 -8.51
N SER A 372 -33.53 10.11 -7.50
CA SER A 372 -33.86 11.55 -7.40
C SER A 372 -32.68 12.49 -7.36
N GLU A 373 -31.54 12.02 -6.81
CA GLU A 373 -30.28 12.79 -6.70
C GLU A 373 -29.62 12.97 -8.06
N TRP A 374 -29.68 11.95 -8.92
CA TRP A 374 -29.20 12.02 -10.29
C TRP A 374 -29.91 13.09 -11.09
N ILE A 375 -31.24 13.09 -10.99
CA ILE A 375 -32.11 14.03 -11.72
C ILE A 375 -31.85 15.49 -11.31
N LYS A 376 -31.60 15.75 -10.02
CA LYS A 376 -31.31 17.11 -9.52
C LYS A 376 -30.03 17.71 -10.06
N LYS A 377 -29.03 16.88 -10.40
CA LYS A 377 -27.75 17.35 -10.98
C LYS A 377 -27.82 17.47 -12.53
N ALA A 378 -28.76 16.78 -13.16
CA ALA A 378 -28.96 16.84 -14.61
C ALA A 378 -29.86 18.01 -15.07
N VAL A 379 -30.43 18.79 -14.13
CA VAL A 379 -31.26 19.96 -14.36
C VAL A 379 -30.51 21.25 -14.17
#